data_2ac862f2ac64da390fa02c3486207861
#
_entry.id   2ac862f2ac64da390fa02c3486207861
#
_cell.length_a   1.000
_cell.length_b   1.000
_cell.length_c   1.000
_cell.angle_alpha   90.00
_cell.angle_beta   90.00
_cell.angle_gamma   90.00
#
_symmetry.space_group_name_H-M   'P 1'
#
loop_
_entity.id
_entity.type
_entity.pdbx_description
1 polymer ?
#
loop_
_entity_poly.entity_id
_entity_poly.type
_entity_poly.pdbx_seq_one_letter_code
_entity_poly.pdbx_strand_id
1 'polypeptide(L)'
;MNVEKNEFNSEFSHVKYMPEDNIVFLTWKKFCCYDDYRTPTTFALELLKKYPNSNFVVDARNGFEDEQEDVEWGFSVLLPAMANTDCKYVVFIMNEVNEIEEEMDMWTKEFMKYFTVKKVNCYEDAVNYLAGIMNINAGIR
;
A
#
# COMPACT_ATOMS: atom_id res chain seq x y z
N MET A 1 -0.22 -1.65 -18.57
CA MET A 1 -0.32 -0.74 -17.41
C MET A 1 -0.29 0.70 -17.90
N ASN A 2 -1.23 1.52 -17.45
CA ASN A 2 -1.34 2.90 -17.92
C ASN A 2 -1.54 3.85 -16.75
N VAL A 3 -0.45 4.43 -16.27
CA VAL A 3 -0.45 5.34 -15.12
C VAL A 3 -1.25 6.61 -15.38
N GLU A 4 -1.40 7.01 -16.64
CA GLU A 4 -2.17 8.20 -17.00
C GLU A 4 -3.63 8.09 -16.60
N LYS A 5 -4.16 6.87 -16.53
CA LYS A 5 -5.54 6.64 -16.10
C LYS A 5 -5.68 6.59 -14.59
N ASN A 6 -4.55 6.61 -13.85
CA ASN A 6 -4.52 6.55 -12.39
C ASN A 6 -5.23 5.33 -11.81
N GLU A 7 -5.44 4.31 -12.62
CA GLU A 7 -6.17 3.11 -12.20
C GLU A 7 -5.70 1.88 -12.95
N PHE A 8 -5.49 0.78 -12.21
CA PHE A 8 -5.19 -0.54 -12.74
C PHE A 8 -6.19 -1.51 -12.12
N ASN A 9 -6.80 -2.35 -12.95
CA ASN A 9 -7.79 -3.30 -12.46
C ASN A 9 -7.63 -4.65 -13.16
N SER A 10 -7.55 -5.71 -12.38
CA SER A 10 -7.48 -7.08 -12.88
C SER A 10 -8.39 -7.96 -12.02
N GLU A 11 -8.46 -9.26 -12.35
CA GLU A 11 -9.19 -10.18 -11.49
C GLU A 11 -8.52 -10.37 -10.12
N PHE A 12 -7.23 -10.03 -10.00
CA PHE A 12 -6.43 -10.26 -8.79
C PHE A 12 -6.31 -9.05 -7.89
N SER A 13 -6.38 -7.85 -8.46
CA SER A 13 -6.11 -6.62 -7.70
C SER A 13 -6.70 -5.40 -8.37
N HIS A 14 -6.76 -4.33 -7.57
CA HIS A 14 -7.19 -3.02 -8.04
C HIS A 14 -6.27 -1.98 -7.43
N VAL A 15 -5.73 -1.08 -8.24
CA VAL A 15 -4.91 0.04 -7.77
C VAL A 15 -5.51 1.32 -8.30
N LYS A 16 -5.65 2.31 -7.42
CA LYS A 16 -6.26 3.59 -7.81
C LYS A 16 -5.65 4.71 -7.00
N TYR A 17 -5.45 5.86 -7.67
CA TYR A 17 -5.13 7.09 -6.95
C TYR A 17 -6.43 7.76 -6.49
N MET A 18 -6.48 8.14 -5.21
CA MET A 18 -7.62 8.81 -4.60
C MET A 18 -7.27 10.29 -4.42
N PRO A 19 -7.67 11.15 -5.36
CA PRO A 19 -7.21 12.55 -5.35
C PRO A 19 -7.70 13.35 -4.14
N GLU A 20 -8.88 13.04 -3.62
CA GLU A 20 -9.43 13.76 -2.48
C GLU A 20 -8.60 13.54 -1.22
N ASP A 21 -7.99 12.37 -1.10
CA ASP A 21 -7.25 11.97 0.10
C ASP A 21 -5.74 11.95 -0.14
N ASN A 22 -5.30 12.13 -1.38
CA ASN A 22 -3.90 12.00 -1.80
C ASN A 22 -3.33 10.64 -1.40
N ILE A 23 -4.07 9.59 -1.72
CA ILE A 23 -3.75 8.21 -1.36
C ILE A 23 -3.64 7.37 -2.62
N VAL A 24 -2.61 6.50 -2.66
CA VAL A 24 -2.51 5.41 -3.62
C VAL A 24 -3.07 4.18 -2.93
N PHE A 25 -4.18 3.63 -3.46
CA PHE A 25 -4.95 2.58 -2.82
C PHE A 25 -4.85 1.28 -3.62
N LEU A 26 -4.27 0.26 -3.01
CA LEU A 26 -4.14 -1.08 -3.59
C LEU A 26 -5.07 -2.04 -2.83
N THR A 27 -5.92 -2.73 -3.57
CA THR A 27 -6.79 -3.77 -3.02
C THR A 27 -6.42 -5.13 -3.60
N TRP A 28 -6.10 -6.09 -2.75
CA TRP A 28 -5.90 -7.48 -3.16
C TRP A 28 -7.25 -8.20 -3.15
N LYS A 29 -7.55 -8.90 -4.25
CA LYS A 29 -8.85 -9.59 -4.40
C LYS A 29 -8.72 -11.09 -4.15
N LYS A 30 -7.61 -11.71 -4.60
CA LYS A 30 -7.36 -13.13 -4.42
C LYS A 30 -5.88 -13.42 -4.70
N PHE A 31 -5.46 -14.64 -4.39
CA PHE A 31 -4.07 -15.07 -4.57
C PHE A 31 -3.58 -14.83 -6.00
N CYS A 32 -2.36 -14.30 -6.10
CA CYS A 32 -1.64 -14.16 -7.36
C CYS A 32 -0.14 -14.16 -7.07
N CYS A 33 0.65 -14.32 -8.14
CA CYS A 33 2.10 -14.37 -8.01
C CYS A 33 2.75 -13.83 -9.29
N TYR A 34 4.05 -13.61 -9.20
CA TYR A 34 4.89 -13.15 -10.32
C TYR A 34 4.30 -11.88 -10.97
N ASP A 35 4.05 -11.87 -12.26
CA ASP A 35 3.59 -10.67 -12.95
C ASP A 35 2.25 -10.17 -12.42
N ASP A 36 1.34 -11.07 -12.06
CA ASP A 36 0.04 -10.66 -11.52
C ASP A 36 0.16 -9.97 -10.17
N TYR A 37 1.23 -10.22 -9.45
CA TYR A 37 1.58 -9.56 -8.19
C TYR A 37 2.43 -8.32 -8.42
N ARG A 38 3.48 -8.44 -9.24
CA ARG A 38 4.47 -7.37 -9.42
C ARG A 38 3.96 -6.20 -10.24
N THR A 39 3.09 -6.45 -11.21
CA THR A 39 2.54 -5.39 -12.05
C THR A 39 1.71 -4.39 -11.24
N PRO A 40 0.71 -4.81 -10.44
CA PRO A 40 -0.04 -3.83 -9.66
C PRO A 40 0.80 -3.10 -8.63
N THR A 41 1.76 -3.77 -7.99
CA THR A 41 2.62 -3.10 -7.01
C THR A 41 3.55 -2.09 -7.69
N THR A 42 4.04 -2.40 -8.88
CA THR A 42 4.82 -1.45 -9.68
C THR A 42 3.96 -0.27 -10.11
N PHE A 43 2.69 -0.54 -10.47
CA PHE A 43 1.75 0.53 -10.81
C PHE A 43 1.55 1.47 -9.61
N ALA A 44 1.40 0.92 -8.41
CA ALA A 44 1.28 1.71 -7.20
C ALA A 44 2.53 2.57 -6.98
N LEU A 45 3.71 2.00 -7.18
CA LEU A 45 4.97 2.74 -7.08
C LEU A 45 4.99 3.93 -8.05
N GLU A 46 4.57 3.72 -9.30
CA GLU A 46 4.54 4.79 -10.30
C GLU A 46 3.56 5.89 -9.91
N LEU A 47 2.44 5.55 -9.29
CA LEU A 47 1.51 6.56 -8.78
C LEU A 47 2.12 7.34 -7.62
N LEU A 48 2.84 6.67 -6.72
CA LEU A 48 3.54 7.37 -5.62
C LEU A 48 4.58 8.35 -6.16
N LYS A 49 5.24 8.01 -7.25
CA LYS A 49 6.18 8.92 -7.90
C LYS A 49 5.48 10.09 -8.57
N LYS A 50 4.31 9.82 -9.16
CA LYS A 50 3.55 10.83 -9.91
C LYS A 50 2.90 11.87 -9.01
N TYR A 51 2.46 11.47 -7.82
CA TYR A 51 1.73 12.33 -6.90
C TYR A 51 2.55 12.62 -5.65
N PRO A 52 3.12 13.84 -5.55
CA PRO A 52 3.96 14.21 -4.42
C PRO A 52 3.21 14.11 -3.09
N ASN A 53 3.90 13.61 -2.08
CA ASN A 53 3.39 13.49 -0.71
C ASN A 53 2.21 12.55 -0.58
N SER A 54 1.91 11.74 -1.59
CA SER A 54 0.87 10.72 -1.47
C SER A 54 1.33 9.60 -0.55
N ASN A 55 0.39 8.97 0.12
CA ASN A 55 0.65 7.85 1.00
C ASN A 55 0.01 6.58 0.47
N PHE A 56 0.44 5.45 0.97
CA PHE A 56 0.08 4.15 0.45
C PHE A 56 -0.87 3.43 1.40
N VAL A 57 -2.02 3.00 0.89
CA VAL A 57 -2.99 2.22 1.65
C VAL A 57 -3.22 0.90 0.93
N VAL A 58 -3.10 -0.21 1.65
CA VAL A 58 -3.28 -1.54 1.11
C VAL A 58 -4.43 -2.23 1.82
N ASP A 59 -5.45 -2.62 1.05
CA ASP A 59 -6.52 -3.45 1.58
C ASP A 59 -6.09 -4.91 1.50
N ALA A 60 -5.70 -5.46 2.64
CA ALA A 60 -5.19 -6.82 2.76
C ALA A 60 -6.23 -7.78 3.37
N ARG A 61 -7.52 -7.38 3.39
CA ARG A 61 -8.56 -8.26 3.97
C ARG A 61 -8.73 -9.55 3.20
N ASN A 62 -8.45 -9.54 1.89
CA ASN A 62 -8.42 -10.74 1.05
C ASN A 62 -6.98 -11.10 0.67
N GLY A 63 -6.03 -10.70 1.51
CA GLY A 63 -4.62 -10.99 1.29
C GLY A 63 -4.30 -12.46 1.45
N PHE A 64 -3.07 -12.82 1.12
CA PHE A 64 -2.62 -14.20 1.03
C PHE A 64 -1.11 -14.26 1.33
N GLU A 65 -0.60 -15.48 1.51
CA GLU A 65 0.83 -15.68 1.63
C GLU A 65 1.46 -15.54 0.24
N ASP A 66 2.43 -14.62 0.11
CA ASP A 66 3.09 -14.39 -1.16
C ASP A 66 4.08 -15.50 -1.48
N GLU A 67 4.32 -15.73 -2.78
CA GLU A 67 5.39 -16.60 -3.22
C GLU A 67 6.73 -16.06 -2.72
N GLN A 68 7.63 -16.96 -2.33
CA GLN A 68 8.92 -16.56 -1.77
C GLN A 68 9.70 -15.62 -2.68
N GLU A 69 9.67 -15.88 -3.98
CA GLU A 69 10.35 -15.02 -4.96
C GLU A 69 9.77 -13.62 -5.00
N ASP A 70 8.46 -13.49 -4.81
CA ASP A 70 7.81 -12.18 -4.77
C ASP A 70 8.14 -11.44 -3.47
N VAL A 71 8.26 -12.16 -2.36
CA VAL A 71 8.69 -11.57 -1.10
C VAL A 71 10.10 -11.01 -1.25
N GLU A 72 11.01 -11.79 -1.81
CA GLU A 72 12.39 -11.35 -2.03
C GLU A 72 12.46 -10.13 -2.95
N TRP A 73 11.68 -10.14 -4.01
CA TRP A 73 11.60 -9.00 -4.92
C TRP A 73 11.05 -7.76 -4.21
N GLY A 74 10.00 -7.93 -3.42
CA GLY A 74 9.41 -6.83 -2.65
C GLY A 74 10.41 -6.21 -1.70
N PHE A 75 11.13 -7.04 -0.97
CA PHE A 75 12.11 -6.56 0.03
C PHE A 75 13.31 -5.87 -0.64
N SER A 76 13.80 -6.42 -1.74
CA SER A 76 15.05 -5.94 -2.36
C SER A 76 14.86 -4.89 -3.43
N VAL A 77 13.68 -4.83 -4.07
CA VAL A 77 13.44 -3.93 -5.20
C VAL A 77 12.31 -2.94 -4.91
N LEU A 78 11.13 -3.45 -4.57
CA LEU A 78 9.94 -2.61 -4.43
C LEU A 78 10.03 -1.62 -3.27
N LEU A 79 10.30 -2.11 -2.06
CA LEU A 79 10.30 -1.25 -0.88
C LEU A 79 11.39 -0.18 -0.91
N PRO A 80 12.63 -0.50 -1.31
CA PRO A 80 13.65 0.55 -1.46
C PRO A 80 13.25 1.59 -2.50
N ALA A 81 12.61 1.19 -3.60
CA ALA A 81 12.15 2.15 -4.62
C ALA A 81 11.03 3.03 -4.07
N MET A 82 10.10 2.46 -3.31
CA MET A 82 9.05 3.23 -2.66
C MET A 82 9.62 4.23 -1.65
N ALA A 83 10.70 3.86 -0.96
CA ALA A 83 11.35 4.73 0.02
C ALA A 83 11.96 5.96 -0.62
N ASN A 84 12.21 5.94 -1.93
CA ASN A 84 12.74 7.09 -2.67
C ASN A 84 11.64 8.03 -3.17
N THR A 85 10.38 7.74 -2.86
CA THR A 85 9.25 8.64 -3.15
C THR A 85 8.99 9.53 -1.94
N ASP A 86 7.99 10.40 -2.05
CA ASP A 86 7.56 11.23 -0.92
C ASP A 86 6.67 10.48 0.07
N CYS A 87 6.34 9.22 -0.20
CA CYS A 87 5.50 8.42 0.68
C CYS A 87 6.16 8.27 2.06
N LYS A 88 5.43 8.57 3.12
CA LYS A 88 5.92 8.45 4.50
C LYS A 88 5.11 7.47 5.34
N TYR A 89 3.85 7.27 4.98
CA TYR A 89 2.92 6.47 5.76
C TYR A 89 2.34 5.36 4.91
N VAL A 90 2.31 4.16 5.48
CA VAL A 90 1.68 2.99 4.85
C VAL A 90 0.63 2.47 5.82
N VAL A 91 -0.59 2.30 5.33
CA VAL A 91 -1.70 1.83 6.15
C VAL A 91 -2.21 0.51 5.58
N PHE A 92 -2.29 -0.51 6.43
CA PHE A 92 -2.87 -1.81 6.06
C PHE A 92 -4.29 -1.90 6.60
N ILE A 93 -5.24 -2.23 5.72
CA ILE A 93 -6.61 -2.52 6.11
C ILE A 93 -6.71 -4.03 6.30
N MET A 94 -7.09 -4.46 7.50
CA MET A 94 -7.09 -5.87 7.86
C MET A 94 -8.34 -6.22 8.64
N ASN A 95 -8.72 -7.50 8.61
CA ASN A 95 -9.78 -8.02 9.46
C ASN A 95 -9.26 -8.15 10.90
N GLU A 96 -10.17 -8.14 11.88
CA GLU A 96 -9.78 -8.32 13.28
C GLU A 96 -9.15 -9.68 13.53
N VAL A 97 -9.70 -10.73 12.90
CA VAL A 97 -9.13 -12.07 12.92
C VAL A 97 -8.56 -12.31 11.54
N ASN A 98 -7.26 -12.54 11.46
CA ASN A 98 -6.58 -12.63 10.18
C ASN A 98 -5.82 -13.94 10.06
N GLU A 99 -6.14 -14.73 9.03
CA GLU A 99 -5.50 -16.02 8.77
C GLU A 99 -4.06 -15.86 8.27
N ILE A 100 -3.70 -14.67 7.80
CA ILE A 100 -2.34 -14.38 7.29
C ILE A 100 -1.57 -13.47 8.26
N GLU A 101 -1.80 -13.62 9.55
CA GLU A 101 -1.18 -12.74 10.55
C GLU A 101 0.35 -12.77 10.47
N GLU A 102 0.95 -13.96 10.32
CA GLU A 102 2.40 -14.09 10.22
C GLU A 102 2.96 -13.41 8.97
N GLU A 103 2.25 -13.56 7.85
CA GLU A 103 2.63 -12.90 6.60
C GLU A 103 2.58 -11.38 6.78
N MET A 104 1.51 -10.88 7.37
CA MET A 104 1.35 -9.44 7.58
C MET A 104 2.35 -8.88 8.59
N ASP A 105 2.71 -9.64 9.60
CA ASP A 105 3.74 -9.23 10.55
C ASP A 105 5.11 -9.13 9.88
N MET A 106 5.43 -10.06 8.99
CA MET A 106 6.66 -10.04 8.22
C MET A 106 6.73 -8.78 7.35
N TRP A 107 5.67 -8.50 6.59
CA TRP A 107 5.61 -7.32 5.74
C TRP A 107 5.64 -6.04 6.56
N THR A 108 4.91 -6.00 7.69
CA THR A 108 4.89 -4.82 8.56
C THR A 108 6.30 -4.48 9.05
N LYS A 109 7.04 -5.48 9.51
CA LYS A 109 8.42 -5.26 9.97
C LYS A 109 9.30 -4.71 8.86
N GLU A 110 9.14 -5.23 7.63
CA GLU A 110 9.95 -4.77 6.52
C GLU A 110 9.58 -3.35 6.12
N PHE A 111 8.28 -3.05 6.01
CA PHE A 111 7.82 -1.69 5.71
C PHE A 111 8.26 -0.68 6.78
N MET A 112 8.32 -1.09 8.04
CA MET A 112 8.72 -0.19 9.13
C MET A 112 10.17 0.25 9.04
N LYS A 113 10.99 -0.41 8.23
CA LYS A 113 12.36 0.05 7.98
C LYS A 113 12.37 1.36 7.19
N TYR A 114 11.31 1.66 6.47
CA TYR A 114 11.24 2.81 5.55
C TYR A 114 10.10 3.78 5.85
N PHE A 115 9.03 3.31 6.49
CA PHE A 115 7.78 4.07 6.65
C PHE A 115 7.23 3.96 8.06
N THR A 116 6.32 4.89 8.40
CA THR A 116 5.45 4.71 9.56
C THR A 116 4.26 3.88 9.11
N VAL A 117 3.98 2.78 9.81
CA VAL A 117 2.96 1.82 9.43
C VAL A 117 1.83 1.81 10.44
N LYS A 118 0.59 1.76 9.95
CA LYS A 118 -0.62 1.70 10.77
C LYS A 118 -1.52 0.59 10.23
N LYS A 119 -2.20 -0.12 11.13
CA LYS A 119 -3.22 -1.12 10.78
C LYS A 119 -4.57 -0.58 11.18
N VAL A 120 -5.55 -0.71 10.27
CA VAL A 120 -6.93 -0.26 10.49
C VAL A 120 -7.88 -1.32 9.95
N ASN A 121 -9.19 -1.14 10.18
CA ASN A 121 -10.20 -2.11 9.78
C ASN A 121 -10.94 -1.75 8.49
N CYS A 122 -10.86 -0.52 8.04
CA CYS A 122 -11.55 -0.06 6.84
C CYS A 122 -10.85 1.15 6.23
N TYR A 123 -11.23 1.47 4.99
CA TYR A 123 -10.63 2.60 4.29
C TYR A 123 -10.90 3.93 5.00
N GLU A 124 -12.10 4.11 5.52
CA GLU A 124 -12.44 5.34 6.24
C GLU A 124 -11.50 5.59 7.42
N ASP A 125 -11.16 4.54 8.17
CA ASP A 125 -10.21 4.66 9.28
C ASP A 125 -8.82 5.05 8.78
N ALA A 126 -8.40 4.56 7.62
CA ALA A 126 -7.14 4.96 7.01
C ALA A 126 -7.13 6.45 6.67
N VAL A 127 -8.22 6.92 6.04
CA VAL A 127 -8.36 8.34 5.69
C VAL A 127 -8.32 9.21 6.94
N ASN A 128 -9.06 8.82 7.98
CA ASN A 128 -9.10 9.58 9.23
C ASN A 128 -7.74 9.64 9.92
N TYR A 129 -7.02 8.53 9.92
CA TYR A 129 -5.67 8.48 10.49
C TYR A 129 -4.73 9.44 9.76
N LEU A 130 -4.72 9.39 8.42
CA LEU A 130 -3.83 10.23 7.62
C LEU A 130 -4.23 11.70 7.68
N ALA A 131 -5.53 11.99 7.71
CA ALA A 131 -6.01 13.37 7.84
C ALA A 131 -5.60 13.97 9.19
N GLY A 132 -5.63 13.18 10.26
CA GLY A 132 -5.18 13.62 11.58
C GLY A 132 -3.71 14.01 11.59
N ILE A 133 -2.87 13.21 10.91
CA ILE A 133 -1.44 13.51 10.79
C ILE A 133 -1.23 14.79 10.01
N MET A 134 -1.94 14.96 8.88
CA MET A 134 -1.81 16.15 8.05
C MET A 134 -2.22 17.41 8.80
N ASN A 135 -3.27 17.34 9.60
CA ASN A 135 -3.70 18.49 10.43
C ASN A 135 -2.63 18.86 11.43
N ILE A 136 -2.03 17.88 12.08
CA ILE A 136 -0.94 18.12 13.03
C ILE A 136 0.27 18.73 12.31
N ASN A 137 0.65 18.17 11.17
CA ASN A 137 1.80 18.64 10.42
C ASN A 137 1.61 20.00 9.79
N ALA A 138 0.36 20.41 9.55
CA ALA A 138 0.08 21.74 9.03
C ALA A 138 0.26 22.85 10.07
N GLY A 139 0.63 22.50 11.29
CA GLY A 139 0.90 23.50 12.32
C GLY A 139 -0.35 24.16 12.85
N ILE A 140 -1.43 23.46 12.83
CA ILE A 140 -2.70 23.98 13.35
C ILE A 140 -2.62 24.02 14.86
N ARG A 141 -2.67 25.19 15.33
CA ARG A 141 -2.46 25.29 16.78
C ARG A 141 -3.08 26.52 17.30
#